data_7046bbd23afa1f628f89c68ab73d0b5f
#
_entry.id   7046bbd23afa1f628f89c68ab73d0b5f
#
_cell.length_a   1.000
_cell.length_b   1.000
_cell.length_c   1.000
_cell.angle_alpha   90.00
_cell.angle_beta   90.00
_cell.angle_gamma   90.00
#
_symmetry.space_group_name_H-M   'P 1'
#
loop_
_entity.id
_entity.type
_entity.pdbx_description
1 polymer ?
#
loop_
_entity_poly.entity_id
_entity_poly.type
_entity_poly.pdbx_seq_one_letter_code
_entity_poly.pdbx_strand_id
1 'polypeptide(L)'
;HWEAHVREFLESGKTSDVFEIDGETYDGYTDEPLKVRLILSQAGPEPLLLATSLLDEKKYSNTELIALYRKRWEIEGAFNRLKNLFNVESFHARTGNGILQEIFANLICLSLTSIYTVLANRRIDRSKRRKYDIYPNFKGALSVLRDQLQVFIEDPRDAEQIRKVLEELEISIARMVCQRQPDRHYPRVSKQPLNKWQTNRGTYRKSFEKMRASMAQTA
;
A
#
# COMPACT_ATOMS: atom_id res chain seq x y z
N HIS A 1 -26.14 -19.88 7.53
CA HIS A 1 -25.54 -19.07 7.73
C HIS A 1 -25.11 -17.76 7.01
N TRP A 2 -23.84 -17.31 7.07
CA TRP A 2 -23.38 -16.02 6.59
C TRP A 2 -23.83 -15.66 5.16
N GLU A 3 -23.72 -16.56 4.21
CA GLU A 3 -24.13 -16.34 2.82
C GLU A 3 -25.62 -16.01 2.66
N ALA A 4 -26.49 -16.57 3.51
CA ALA A 4 -27.91 -16.28 3.49
C ALA A 4 -28.19 -14.83 3.91
N HIS A 5 -27.55 -14.35 4.98
CA HIS A 5 -27.68 -12.96 5.45
C HIS A 5 -27.14 -11.95 4.41
N VAL A 6 -26.02 -12.28 3.76
CA VAL A 6 -25.49 -11.43 2.67
C VAL A 6 -26.46 -11.36 1.50
N ARG A 7 -27.07 -12.50 1.11
CA ARG A 7 -28.05 -12.53 0.02
C ARG A 7 -29.31 -11.73 0.38
N GLU A 8 -29.87 -11.95 1.56
CA GLU A 8 -31.01 -11.21 2.07
C GLU A 8 -30.74 -9.69 2.10
N PHE A 9 -29.56 -9.29 2.56
CA PHE A 9 -29.14 -7.89 2.55
C PHE A 9 -29.09 -7.31 1.13
N LEU A 10 -28.48 -8.01 0.18
CA LEU A 10 -28.38 -7.54 -1.20
C LEU A 10 -29.75 -7.46 -1.91
N GLU A 11 -30.66 -8.39 -1.61
CA GLU A 11 -32.02 -8.40 -2.15
C GLU A 11 -32.89 -7.30 -1.50
N SER A 12 -32.59 -6.88 -0.27
CA SER A 12 -33.33 -5.81 0.42
C SER A 12 -33.17 -4.42 -0.19
N GLY A 13 -32.14 -4.22 -1.02
CA GLY A 13 -31.80 -2.92 -1.63
C GLY A 13 -31.33 -1.85 -0.64
N LYS A 14 -31.13 -2.21 0.64
CA LYS A 14 -30.60 -1.29 1.65
C LYS A 14 -29.11 -1.01 1.44
N THR A 15 -28.67 0.15 1.88
CA THR A 15 -27.23 0.51 1.90
C THR A 15 -26.53 0.09 3.18
N SER A 16 -27.27 -0.14 4.26
CA SER A 16 -26.74 -0.63 5.54
C SER A 16 -27.84 -1.35 6.31
N ASP A 17 -27.47 -2.45 6.97
CA ASP A 17 -28.36 -3.17 7.90
C ASP A 17 -27.52 -3.96 8.93
N VAL A 18 -28.16 -4.31 10.06
CA VAL A 18 -27.52 -5.07 11.14
C VAL A 18 -28.16 -6.45 11.22
N PHE A 19 -27.32 -7.47 11.18
CA PHE A 19 -27.72 -8.88 11.31
C PHE A 19 -27.14 -9.48 12.57
N GLU A 20 -27.89 -10.36 13.18
CA GLU A 20 -27.43 -11.20 14.27
C GLU A 20 -27.15 -12.60 13.71
N ILE A 21 -25.91 -13.03 13.87
CA ILE A 21 -25.42 -14.33 13.40
C ILE A 21 -25.36 -15.23 14.62
N ASP A 22 -26.11 -16.33 14.57
CA ASP A 22 -26.07 -17.31 15.65
C ASP A 22 -24.68 -17.90 15.80
N GLY A 23 -24.26 -18.09 17.04
CA GLY A 23 -22.99 -18.74 17.33
C GLY A 23 -23.01 -20.21 16.87
N GLU A 24 -21.94 -20.64 16.24
CA GLU A 24 -21.75 -22.05 15.89
C GLU A 24 -21.03 -22.77 17.03
N THR A 25 -21.43 -24.01 17.30
CA THR A 25 -20.70 -24.87 18.21
C THR A 25 -19.60 -25.58 17.43
N TYR A 26 -18.36 -25.20 17.69
CA TYR A 26 -17.19 -25.81 17.08
C TYR A 26 -16.28 -26.37 18.18
N ASP A 27 -15.94 -27.64 18.09
CA ASP A 27 -15.00 -28.34 18.99
C ASP A 27 -15.28 -28.18 20.50
N GLY A 28 -16.58 -28.14 20.88
CA GLY A 28 -17.03 -27.99 22.26
C GLY A 28 -17.11 -26.55 22.78
N TYR A 29 -16.76 -25.56 21.97
CA TYR A 29 -17.00 -24.15 22.23
C TYR A 29 -18.24 -23.69 21.48
N THR A 30 -19.15 -23.02 22.19
CA THR A 30 -20.31 -22.34 21.58
C THR A 30 -19.98 -20.86 21.57
N ASP A 31 -19.88 -20.31 20.37
CA ASP A 31 -19.68 -18.87 20.21
C ASP A 31 -20.95 -18.10 20.63
N GLU A 32 -20.77 -16.93 21.21
CA GLU A 32 -21.88 -16.02 21.45
C GLU A 32 -22.41 -15.48 20.12
N PRO A 33 -23.74 -15.18 20.03
CA PRO A 33 -24.29 -14.53 18.84
C PRO A 33 -23.55 -13.25 18.49
N LEU A 34 -23.14 -13.11 17.24
CA LEU A 34 -22.39 -11.97 16.77
C LEU A 34 -23.28 -11.01 16.00
N LYS A 35 -23.35 -9.74 16.44
CA LYS A 35 -24.01 -8.68 15.68
C LYS A 35 -23.04 -8.08 14.68
N VAL A 36 -23.43 -8.08 13.42
CA VAL A 36 -22.64 -7.57 12.31
C VAL A 36 -23.45 -6.58 11.50
N ARG A 37 -22.89 -5.42 11.24
CA ARG A 37 -23.47 -4.45 10.32
C ARG A 37 -22.86 -4.64 8.93
N LEU A 38 -23.72 -4.83 7.93
CA LEU A 38 -23.36 -4.86 6.53
C LEU A 38 -23.54 -3.46 5.92
N ILE A 39 -22.60 -3.06 5.08
CA ILE A 39 -22.62 -1.77 4.39
C ILE A 39 -22.29 -2.02 2.93
N LEU A 40 -23.18 -1.60 2.01
CA LEU A 40 -22.97 -1.67 0.57
C LEU A 40 -22.62 -0.30 0.01
N SER A 41 -21.48 -0.19 -0.66
CA SER A 41 -21.09 0.99 -1.41
C SER A 41 -21.03 0.70 -2.89
N GLN A 42 -21.76 1.48 -3.67
CA GLN A 42 -21.71 1.46 -5.13
C GLN A 42 -20.82 2.59 -5.68
N ALA A 43 -20.17 3.37 -4.81
CA ALA A 43 -19.29 4.46 -5.18
C ALA A 43 -17.90 3.93 -5.58
N GLY A 44 -17.71 3.50 -6.81
CA GLY A 44 -16.45 2.99 -7.35
C GLY A 44 -16.67 2.11 -8.59
N PRO A 45 -15.61 1.63 -9.23
CA PRO A 45 -15.72 0.76 -10.40
C PRO A 45 -16.36 -0.60 -10.08
N GLU A 46 -16.24 -1.05 -8.83
CA GLU A 46 -16.84 -2.28 -8.33
C GLU A 46 -17.59 -2.01 -7.02
N PRO A 47 -18.76 -2.65 -6.79
CA PRO A 47 -19.47 -2.55 -5.53
C PRO A 47 -18.62 -3.13 -4.40
N LEU A 48 -18.60 -2.44 -3.26
CA LEU A 48 -17.91 -2.86 -2.05
C LEU A 48 -18.94 -3.25 -0.99
N LEU A 49 -18.90 -4.49 -0.55
CA LEU A 49 -19.63 -4.96 0.63
C LEU A 49 -18.67 -5.03 1.82
N LEU A 50 -18.97 -4.26 2.87
CA LEU A 50 -18.18 -4.19 4.09
C LEU A 50 -19.00 -4.76 5.26
N ALA A 51 -18.37 -5.62 6.05
CA ALA A 51 -18.90 -6.13 7.31
C ALA A 51 -18.12 -5.50 8.47
N THR A 52 -18.82 -5.06 9.52
CA THR A 52 -18.22 -4.40 10.68
C THR A 52 -18.97 -4.69 11.97
N SER A 53 -18.24 -4.70 13.09
CA SER A 53 -18.81 -4.74 14.43
C SER A 53 -19.23 -3.36 14.98
N LEU A 54 -18.97 -2.27 14.22
CA LEU A 54 -19.36 -0.91 14.56
C LEU A 54 -20.81 -0.66 14.17
N LEU A 55 -21.74 -1.01 15.05
CA LEU A 55 -23.17 -1.07 14.78
C LEU A 55 -23.87 0.28 14.73
N ASP A 56 -23.41 1.26 15.51
CA ASP A 56 -24.05 2.58 15.63
C ASP A 56 -23.76 3.45 14.39
N GLU A 57 -24.75 3.60 13.52
CA GLU A 57 -24.67 4.39 12.31
C GLU A 57 -24.53 5.89 12.55
N LYS A 58 -25.07 6.40 13.66
CA LYS A 58 -24.97 7.82 14.01
C LYS A 58 -23.56 8.19 14.44
N LYS A 59 -22.89 7.26 15.13
CA LYS A 59 -21.50 7.44 15.59
C LYS A 59 -20.49 7.09 14.51
N TYR A 60 -20.77 6.10 13.67
CA TYR A 60 -19.89 5.58 12.63
C TYR A 60 -20.64 5.57 11.30
N SER A 61 -20.56 6.66 10.56
CA SER A 61 -21.26 6.77 9.28
C SER A 61 -20.74 5.78 8.23
N ASN A 62 -21.61 5.34 7.33
CA ASN A 62 -21.25 4.45 6.23
C ASN A 62 -20.10 5.03 5.40
N THR A 63 -20.14 6.33 5.12
CA THR A 63 -19.15 7.03 4.32
C THR A 63 -17.76 7.00 4.98
N GLU A 64 -17.68 7.24 6.28
CA GLU A 64 -16.43 7.21 7.03
C GLU A 64 -15.83 5.80 7.07
N LEU A 65 -16.66 4.77 7.33
CA LEU A 65 -16.21 3.39 7.39
C LEU A 65 -15.70 2.90 6.02
N ILE A 66 -16.40 3.26 4.94
CA ILE A 66 -15.95 2.95 3.58
C ILE A 66 -14.63 3.66 3.25
N ALA A 67 -14.52 4.94 3.60
CA ALA A 67 -13.27 5.71 3.40
C ALA A 67 -12.11 5.13 4.21
N LEU A 68 -12.37 4.71 5.46
CA LEU A 68 -11.38 4.05 6.30
C LEU A 68 -10.95 2.70 5.70
N TYR A 69 -11.89 1.87 5.27
CA TYR A 69 -11.58 0.58 4.65
C TYR A 69 -10.76 0.72 3.37
N ARG A 70 -11.02 1.73 2.57
CA ARG A 70 -10.23 2.00 1.35
C ARG A 70 -8.75 2.28 1.65
N LYS A 71 -8.42 2.84 2.82
CA LYS A 71 -7.03 3.02 3.27
C LYS A 71 -6.29 1.70 3.50
N ARG A 72 -7.01 0.56 3.64
CA ARG A 72 -6.39 -0.77 3.72
C ARG A 72 -5.43 -1.05 2.56
N TRP A 73 -5.73 -0.52 1.36
CA TRP A 73 -4.86 -0.66 0.19
C TRP A 73 -3.47 -0.01 0.37
N GLU A 74 -3.32 0.90 1.32
CA GLU A 74 -2.01 1.50 1.61
C GLU A 74 -1.02 0.47 2.15
N ILE A 75 -1.49 -0.57 2.86
CA ILE A 75 -0.65 -1.67 3.36
C ILE A 75 -0.10 -2.51 2.21
N GLU A 76 -0.87 -2.72 1.14
CA GLU A 76 -0.40 -3.41 -0.06
C GLU A 76 0.71 -2.61 -0.75
N GLY A 77 0.56 -1.28 -0.78
CA GLY A 77 1.61 -0.37 -1.22
C GLY A 77 2.88 -0.48 -0.36
N ALA A 78 2.75 -0.62 0.96
CA ALA A 78 3.87 -0.83 1.87
C ALA A 78 4.58 -2.18 1.61
N PHE A 79 3.83 -3.27 1.47
CA PHE A 79 4.40 -4.57 1.11
C PHE A 79 5.10 -4.55 -0.25
N ASN A 80 4.52 -3.89 -1.26
CA ASN A 80 5.18 -3.70 -2.55
C ASN A 80 6.49 -2.94 -2.44
N ARG A 81 6.58 -1.94 -1.57
CA ARG A 81 7.83 -1.23 -1.31
C ARG A 81 8.86 -2.12 -0.62
N LEU A 82 8.48 -2.87 0.41
CA LEU A 82 9.34 -3.84 1.08
C LEU A 82 9.89 -4.87 0.10
N LYS A 83 9.04 -5.43 -0.74
CA LYS A 83 9.44 -6.44 -1.71
C LYS A 83 10.35 -5.89 -2.82
N ASN A 84 9.98 -4.74 -3.41
CA ASN A 84 10.62 -4.25 -4.64
C ASN A 84 11.73 -3.22 -4.41
N LEU A 85 11.70 -2.44 -3.31
CA LEU A 85 12.72 -1.43 -3.02
C LEU A 85 13.74 -1.91 -1.98
N PHE A 86 13.30 -2.73 -1.05
CA PHE A 86 14.16 -3.24 0.03
C PHE A 86 14.65 -4.66 -0.23
N ASN A 87 14.10 -5.37 -1.24
CA ASN A 87 14.42 -6.76 -1.54
C ASN A 87 14.32 -7.67 -0.30
N VAL A 88 13.29 -7.46 0.53
CA VAL A 88 13.13 -8.16 1.82
C VAL A 88 13.09 -9.70 1.70
N GLU A 89 12.94 -10.24 0.50
CA GLU A 89 13.00 -11.67 0.22
C GLU A 89 14.44 -12.20 -0.01
N SER A 90 15.44 -11.30 -0.06
CA SER A 90 16.85 -11.65 -0.31
C SER A 90 17.69 -11.36 0.93
N PHE A 91 17.68 -12.30 1.88
CA PHE A 91 18.46 -12.17 3.11
C PHE A 91 19.95 -12.46 2.88
N HIS A 92 20.79 -11.67 3.53
CA HIS A 92 22.25 -11.89 3.60
C HIS A 92 22.62 -12.76 4.80
N ALA A 93 21.87 -12.63 5.88
CA ALA A 93 22.06 -13.40 7.10
C ALA A 93 21.66 -14.87 6.92
N ARG A 94 22.40 -15.75 7.57
CA ARG A 94 22.15 -17.21 7.56
C ARG A 94 21.56 -17.72 8.86
N THR A 95 21.43 -16.89 9.88
CA THR A 95 20.85 -17.23 11.19
C THR A 95 19.48 -16.59 11.34
N GLY A 96 18.58 -17.25 12.08
CA GLY A 96 17.25 -16.71 12.33
C GLY A 96 17.26 -15.31 12.96
N ASN A 97 18.16 -15.07 13.92
CA ASN A 97 18.31 -13.75 14.54
C ASN A 97 18.80 -12.69 13.52
N GLY A 98 19.77 -13.03 12.67
CA GLY A 98 20.25 -12.13 11.63
C GLY A 98 19.16 -11.77 10.60
N ILE A 99 18.33 -12.75 10.20
CA ILE A 99 17.18 -12.51 9.32
C ILE A 99 16.19 -11.55 9.97
N LEU A 100 15.87 -11.73 11.24
CA LEU A 100 14.99 -10.82 11.98
C LEU A 100 15.56 -9.40 12.06
N GLN A 101 16.86 -9.25 12.29
CA GLN A 101 17.53 -7.96 12.28
C GLN A 101 17.41 -7.25 10.92
N GLU A 102 17.62 -7.97 9.81
CA GLU A 102 17.43 -7.41 8.46
C GLU A 102 15.98 -6.98 8.21
N ILE A 103 15.00 -7.78 8.65
CA ILE A 103 13.58 -7.45 8.54
C ILE A 103 13.27 -6.16 9.32
N PHE A 104 13.68 -6.08 10.59
CA PHE A 104 13.41 -4.90 11.41
C PHE A 104 14.13 -3.65 10.89
N ALA A 105 15.36 -3.77 10.42
CA ALA A 105 16.08 -2.67 9.79
C ALA A 105 15.33 -2.12 8.55
N ASN A 106 14.84 -3.01 7.69
CA ASN A 106 14.05 -2.63 6.53
C ASN A 106 12.72 -1.97 6.92
N LEU A 107 12.03 -2.46 7.96
CA LEU A 107 10.80 -1.85 8.48
C LEU A 107 11.05 -0.46 9.06
N ILE A 108 12.14 -0.27 9.79
CA ILE A 108 12.56 1.05 10.30
C ILE A 108 12.82 2.01 9.15
N CYS A 109 13.62 1.60 8.16
CA CYS A 109 13.89 2.41 6.97
C CYS A 109 12.62 2.77 6.19
N LEU A 110 11.68 1.82 6.03
CA LEU A 110 10.38 2.07 5.39
C LEU A 110 9.58 3.13 6.16
N SER A 111 9.53 2.98 7.49
CA SER A 111 8.78 3.89 8.38
C SER A 111 9.36 5.29 8.34
N LEU A 112 10.66 5.44 8.50
CA LEU A 112 11.36 6.72 8.43
C LEU A 112 11.18 7.37 7.06
N THR A 113 11.38 6.62 5.96
CA THR A 113 11.15 7.14 4.61
C THR A 113 9.72 7.63 4.42
N SER A 114 8.74 6.90 4.95
CA SER A 114 7.33 7.28 4.87
C SER A 114 7.06 8.58 5.62
N ILE A 115 7.57 8.73 6.86
CA ILE A 115 7.44 9.95 7.66
C ILE A 115 8.05 11.13 6.90
N TYR A 116 9.30 11.02 6.46
CA TYR A 116 9.99 12.12 5.76
C TYR A 116 9.34 12.45 4.41
N THR A 117 8.77 11.47 3.72
CA THR A 117 7.99 11.70 2.50
C THR A 117 6.74 12.56 2.80
N VAL A 118 6.06 12.31 3.92
CA VAL A 118 4.90 13.13 4.34
C VAL A 118 5.33 14.53 4.73
N LEU A 119 6.41 14.69 5.51
CA LEU A 119 6.93 16.00 5.90
C LEU A 119 7.37 16.80 4.68
N ALA A 120 8.18 16.22 3.81
CA ALA A 120 8.64 16.82 2.57
C ALA A 120 7.48 17.23 1.64
N ASN A 121 6.40 16.44 1.61
CA ASN A 121 5.22 16.77 0.80
C ASN A 121 4.56 18.10 1.19
N ARG A 122 4.67 18.51 2.44
CA ARG A 122 4.19 19.82 2.94
C ARG A 122 5.07 20.97 2.43
N ARG A 123 6.35 20.72 2.17
CA ARG A 123 7.32 21.72 1.67
C ARG A 123 7.32 21.88 0.15
N ILE A 124 6.61 21.02 -0.59
CA ILE A 124 6.57 21.11 -2.05
C ILE A 124 5.88 22.41 -2.49
N ASP A 125 6.57 23.20 -3.29
CA ASP A 125 6.00 24.38 -3.95
C ASP A 125 4.98 23.97 -5.02
N ARG A 126 3.72 24.27 -4.75
CA ARG A 126 2.58 24.01 -5.65
C ARG A 126 2.09 25.26 -6.39
N SER A 127 2.78 26.39 -6.24
CA SER A 127 2.42 27.65 -6.92
C SER A 127 2.54 27.53 -8.46
N LYS A 128 3.46 26.71 -8.93
CA LYS A 128 3.66 26.47 -10.37
C LYS A 128 2.53 25.62 -10.94
N ARG A 129 1.82 26.15 -11.94
CA ARG A 129 0.77 25.42 -12.66
C ARG A 129 1.37 24.20 -13.34
N ARG A 130 0.91 23.00 -12.95
CA ARG A 130 1.31 21.72 -13.52
C ARG A 130 0.09 20.97 -14.04
N LYS A 131 0.29 20.13 -15.05
CA LYS A 131 -0.79 19.32 -15.62
C LYS A 131 -1.28 18.25 -14.63
N TYR A 132 -0.37 17.74 -13.79
CA TYR A 132 -0.65 16.66 -12.84
C TYR A 132 -0.11 17.02 -11.46
N ASP A 133 -0.74 16.44 -10.44
CA ASP A 133 -0.26 16.54 -9.06
C ASP A 133 1.13 15.93 -8.90
N ILE A 134 1.89 16.54 -8.01
CA ILE A 134 3.25 16.12 -7.70
C ILE A 134 3.36 15.65 -6.25
N TYR A 135 4.18 14.62 -6.09
CA TYR A 135 4.46 13.99 -4.80
C TYR A 135 5.95 13.72 -4.66
N PRO A 136 6.49 13.62 -3.44
CA PRO A 136 7.86 13.21 -3.24
C PRO A 136 8.12 11.83 -3.85
N ASN A 137 9.29 11.69 -4.49
CA ASN A 137 9.72 10.40 -5.02
C ASN A 137 10.21 9.49 -3.88
N PHE A 138 9.44 8.47 -3.54
CA PHE A 138 9.75 7.58 -2.42
C PHE A 138 11.11 6.86 -2.57
N LYS A 139 11.47 6.41 -3.79
CA LYS A 139 12.76 5.76 -4.05
C LYS A 139 13.92 6.74 -3.84
N GLY A 140 13.78 7.99 -4.32
CA GLY A 140 14.76 9.05 -4.08
C GLY A 140 14.87 9.39 -2.59
N ALA A 141 13.74 9.52 -1.90
CA ALA A 141 13.71 9.75 -0.45
C ALA A 141 14.44 8.66 0.34
N LEU A 142 14.23 7.39 -0.02
CA LEU A 142 14.92 6.26 0.60
C LEU A 142 16.44 6.34 0.38
N SER A 143 16.89 6.70 -0.84
CA SER A 143 18.34 6.83 -1.12
C SER A 143 18.97 7.90 -0.24
N VAL A 144 18.39 9.09 -0.21
CA VAL A 144 18.93 10.20 0.61
C VAL A 144 18.89 9.88 2.10
N LEU A 145 17.82 9.21 2.57
CA LEU A 145 17.73 8.78 3.96
C LEU A 145 18.84 7.79 4.32
N ARG A 146 19.12 6.81 3.47
CA ARG A 146 20.18 5.82 3.69
C ARG A 146 21.55 6.48 3.80
N ASP A 147 21.85 7.41 2.91
CA ASP A 147 23.11 8.15 2.93
C ASP A 147 23.26 8.95 4.23
N GLN A 148 22.19 9.58 4.71
CA GLN A 148 22.21 10.32 5.98
C GLN A 148 22.28 9.42 7.22
N LEU A 149 21.59 8.27 7.22
CA LEU A 149 21.67 7.32 8.33
C LEU A 149 23.10 6.81 8.52
N GLN A 150 23.85 6.56 7.47
CA GLN A 150 25.25 6.19 7.54
C GLN A 150 26.08 7.28 8.26
N VAL A 151 25.90 8.53 7.89
CA VAL A 151 26.59 9.67 8.51
C VAL A 151 26.25 9.79 10.01
N PHE A 152 24.99 9.56 10.41
CA PHE A 152 24.59 9.59 11.83
C PHE A 152 25.24 8.47 12.65
N ILE A 153 25.49 7.32 12.06
CA ILE A 153 26.13 6.20 12.74
C ILE A 153 27.64 6.43 12.89
N GLU A 154 28.27 7.00 11.86
CA GLU A 154 29.73 7.21 11.81
C GLU A 154 30.20 8.45 12.59
N ASP A 155 29.36 9.48 12.66
CA ASP A 155 29.68 10.76 13.30
C ASP A 155 28.55 11.20 14.26
N PRO A 156 28.64 10.84 15.55
CA PRO A 156 27.64 11.24 16.54
C PRO A 156 27.62 12.75 16.70
N ARG A 157 26.46 13.36 16.45
CA ARG A 157 26.24 14.81 16.46
C ARG A 157 25.44 15.24 17.67
N ASP A 158 25.59 16.51 18.03
CA ASP A 158 24.69 17.13 19.01
C ASP A 158 23.26 17.31 18.45
N ALA A 159 22.32 17.58 19.34
CA ALA A 159 20.90 17.69 18.97
C ALA A 159 20.62 18.80 17.93
N GLU A 160 21.38 19.91 17.96
CA GLU A 160 21.21 21.02 17.01
C GLU A 160 21.73 20.66 15.63
N GLN A 161 22.84 19.95 15.54
CA GLN A 161 23.40 19.46 14.30
C GLN A 161 22.46 18.41 13.67
N ILE A 162 21.93 17.50 14.49
CA ILE A 162 20.92 16.53 14.05
C ILE A 162 19.69 17.25 13.46
N ARG A 163 19.17 18.25 14.17
CA ARG A 163 18.01 19.01 13.70
C ARG A 163 18.25 19.65 12.33
N LYS A 164 19.40 20.25 12.11
CA LYS A 164 19.77 20.84 10.82
C LYS A 164 19.82 19.81 9.69
N VAL A 165 20.43 18.66 9.94
CA VAL A 165 20.51 17.58 8.94
C VAL A 165 19.13 17.04 8.61
N LEU A 166 18.26 16.88 9.60
CA LEU A 166 16.87 16.41 9.36
C LEU A 166 16.07 17.45 8.55
N GLU A 167 16.30 18.73 8.74
CA GLU A 167 15.68 19.78 7.94
C GLU A 167 16.20 19.78 6.49
N GLU A 168 17.50 19.64 6.30
CA GLU A 168 18.13 19.51 4.98
C GLU A 168 17.63 18.25 4.23
N LEU A 169 17.41 17.16 4.96
CA LEU A 169 16.82 15.93 4.43
C LEU A 169 15.41 16.18 3.88
N GLU A 170 14.55 16.87 4.65
CA GLU A 170 13.20 17.23 4.18
C GLU A 170 13.25 18.08 2.90
N ILE A 171 14.13 19.09 2.87
CA ILE A 171 14.31 19.98 1.72
C ILE A 171 14.79 19.20 0.50
N SER A 172 15.73 18.28 0.69
CA SER A 172 16.28 17.45 -0.38
C SER A 172 15.22 16.52 -0.97
N ILE A 173 14.42 15.91 -0.12
CA ILE A 173 13.31 15.04 -0.55
C ILE A 173 12.21 15.86 -1.26
N ALA A 174 11.90 17.06 -0.78
CA ALA A 174 10.90 17.93 -1.41
C ALA A 174 11.29 18.40 -2.83
N ARG A 175 12.58 18.42 -3.16
CA ARG A 175 13.07 18.70 -4.51
C ARG A 175 12.92 17.53 -5.47
N MET A 176 12.91 16.30 -4.94
CA MET A 176 12.76 15.07 -5.73
C MET A 176 11.28 14.68 -5.85
N VAL A 177 10.62 15.19 -6.87
CA VAL A 177 9.19 14.95 -7.08
C VAL A 177 8.92 14.04 -8.28
N CYS A 178 7.83 13.31 -8.19
CA CYS A 178 7.25 12.58 -9.32
C CYS A 178 5.82 13.05 -9.57
N GLN A 179 5.37 12.96 -10.82
CA GLN A 179 3.99 13.28 -11.20
C GLN A 179 3.14 12.03 -11.12
N ARG A 180 1.94 12.16 -10.55
CA ARG A 180 0.92 11.13 -10.61
C ARG A 180 -0.01 11.44 -11.78
N GLN A 181 0.07 10.62 -12.82
CA GLN A 181 -0.87 10.69 -13.93
C GLN A 181 -2.07 9.79 -13.57
N PRO A 182 -3.26 10.34 -13.34
CA PRO A 182 -4.47 9.54 -13.18
C PRO A 182 -4.73 8.80 -14.51
N ASP A 183 -5.42 7.69 -14.44
CA ASP A 183 -5.88 6.90 -15.60
C ASP A 183 -4.76 6.33 -16.51
N ARG A 184 -3.53 6.30 -16.01
CA ARG A 184 -2.43 5.67 -16.71
C ARG A 184 -2.48 4.15 -16.50
N HIS A 185 -3.23 3.47 -17.33
CA HIS A 185 -3.28 2.01 -17.38
C HIS A 185 -2.28 1.48 -18.41
N TYR A 186 -1.28 0.76 -17.92
CA TYR A 186 -0.43 -0.06 -18.80
C TYR A 186 -0.79 -1.52 -18.57
N PRO A 187 -0.91 -2.33 -19.64
CA PRO A 187 -1.01 -3.77 -19.47
C PRO A 187 0.22 -4.24 -18.73
N ARG A 188 0.03 -4.73 -17.50
CA ARG A 188 1.12 -5.30 -16.71
C ARG A 188 1.46 -6.66 -17.29
N VAL A 189 2.57 -6.73 -17.99
CA VAL A 189 3.18 -8.03 -18.26
C VAL A 189 3.59 -8.60 -16.91
N SER A 190 2.98 -9.71 -16.51
CA SER A 190 3.39 -10.45 -15.31
C SER A 190 4.88 -10.78 -15.47
N LYS A 191 5.72 -10.08 -14.74
CA LYS A 191 7.14 -10.43 -14.64
C LYS A 191 7.18 -11.62 -13.68
N GLN A 192 7.08 -12.83 -14.19
CA GLN A 192 7.66 -13.96 -13.46
C GLN A 192 9.11 -13.59 -13.18
N PRO A 193 9.59 -13.74 -11.93
CA PRO A 193 11.00 -13.53 -11.65
C PRO A 193 11.77 -14.45 -12.60
N LEU A 194 12.53 -13.84 -13.53
CA LEU A 194 13.43 -14.58 -14.38
C LEU A 194 14.42 -15.24 -13.43
N ASN A 195 14.31 -16.55 -13.31
CA ASN A 195 15.32 -17.32 -12.63
C ASN A 195 16.66 -16.92 -13.27
N LYS A 196 17.69 -16.69 -12.45
CA LYS A 196 19.01 -16.18 -12.88
C LYS A 196 19.59 -16.93 -14.08
N TRP A 197 19.04 -18.11 -14.35
CA TRP A 197 19.41 -19.05 -15.41
C TRP A 197 18.49 -19.01 -16.66
N GLN A 198 17.36 -18.28 -16.61
CA GLN A 198 16.46 -18.15 -17.78
C GLN A 198 16.83 -16.90 -18.59
N THR A 199 17.94 -16.97 -19.33
CA THR A 199 18.38 -15.95 -20.28
C THR A 199 17.62 -15.97 -21.61
N ASN A 200 16.42 -16.52 -21.68
CA ASN A 200 15.62 -16.57 -22.91
C ASN A 200 14.95 -15.21 -23.20
N ARG A 201 15.77 -14.22 -23.61
CA ARG A 201 15.31 -12.95 -24.16
C ARG A 201 14.37 -13.10 -25.39
N GLY A 202 14.43 -14.24 -26.08
CA GLY A 202 13.60 -14.55 -27.24
C GLY A 202 12.13 -14.76 -26.95
N THR A 203 11.78 -15.33 -25.79
CA THR A 203 10.38 -15.60 -25.41
C THR A 203 9.62 -14.31 -25.06
N TYR A 204 10.30 -13.32 -24.48
CA TYR A 204 9.72 -12.01 -24.16
C TYR A 204 9.35 -11.22 -25.42
N ARG A 205 10.23 -11.24 -26.43
CA ARG A 205 9.99 -10.55 -27.70
C ARG A 205 8.77 -11.09 -28.44
N LYS A 206 8.63 -12.43 -28.50
CA LYS A 206 7.49 -13.12 -29.13
C LYS A 206 6.18 -12.85 -28.38
N SER A 207 6.18 -12.77 -27.07
CA SER A 207 4.99 -12.44 -26.25
C SER A 207 4.54 -10.99 -26.48
N PHE A 208 5.46 -10.06 -26.58
CA PHE A 208 5.19 -8.65 -26.85
C PHE A 208 4.65 -8.43 -28.28
N GLU A 209 5.20 -9.12 -29.25
CA GLU A 209 4.75 -9.07 -30.65
C GLU A 209 3.34 -9.68 -30.81
N LYS A 210 3.06 -10.78 -30.11
CA LYS A 210 1.71 -11.39 -30.07
C LYS A 210 0.68 -10.48 -29.43
N MET A 211 1.03 -9.79 -28.35
CA MET A 211 0.12 -8.85 -27.67
C MET A 211 -0.13 -7.59 -28.52
N ARG A 212 0.90 -7.07 -29.22
CA ARG A 212 0.73 -5.97 -30.18
C ARG A 212 -0.16 -6.34 -31.36
N ALA A 213 -0.02 -7.55 -31.88
CA ALA A 213 -0.85 -8.06 -32.99
C ALA A 213 -2.33 -8.23 -32.55
N SER A 214 -2.58 -8.69 -31.32
CA SER A 214 -3.92 -8.80 -30.74
C SER A 214 -4.59 -7.44 -30.54
N MET A 215 -3.86 -6.42 -30.10
CA MET A 215 -4.39 -5.05 -29.95
C MET A 215 -4.68 -4.36 -31.28
N ALA A 216 -3.94 -4.69 -32.33
CA ALA A 216 -4.16 -4.15 -33.66
C ALA A 216 -5.36 -4.78 -34.40
N GLN A 217 -5.86 -5.93 -33.93
CA GLN A 217 -7.04 -6.60 -34.48
C GLN A 217 -8.36 -6.17 -33.78
N THR A 218 -8.27 -5.43 -32.68
CA THR A 218 -9.42 -4.95 -31.89
C THR A 218 -9.65 -3.43 -32.02
N ALA A 219 -8.86 -2.76 -32.84
CA ALA A 219 -9.02 -1.35 -33.23
C ALA A 219 -9.48 -1.24 -34.69
#